data_44eca70e4f16372b5782122a12a8eb50
#
_entry.id   44eca70e4f16372b5782122a12a8eb50
#
_cell.length_a   1.000
_cell.length_b   1.000
_cell.length_c   1.000
_cell.angle_alpha   90.00
_cell.angle_beta   90.00
_cell.angle_gamma   90.00
#
_symmetry.space_group_name_H-M   'P 1'
#
loop_
_entity.id
_entity.type
_entity.pdbx_description
1 polymer ?
#
loop_
_entity_poly.entity_id
_entity_poly.type
_entity_poly.pdbx_seq_one_letter_code
_entity_poly.pdbx_strand_id
1 'polypeptide(L)'
;MRRISAVSAVAAAAVVALAGCGTGSGKSSTDSQKVVPTSATLSGSITFQTWSLKNDKFTPYFTKLVADFQAAHPGTTVNWVDQPGDGYATKVTSQVTSGSLPDVINLPPDIAHAVAKTGDLLDLTKNVPTLATDYVKSGLTAYTYADINGGADSYGFPWYLGTDVSYWNKEMMAKDGLDATKPPKTFDELVAQAKIMHDASGGKDYLMSRSPGLSDIVNSGTKLMTDDGKKFAFNTAGAAAMIDKYTTAFKAGYLPSNVLNDKYEGNTSLFQKGQVAWTTGGGQLIDSTRQSNPTMADKILPSPALDTAPLYVQGLSVSSKSKNAALALAFAQFATNDKNQVAFVSLAKGFLPGSAASANDPQFSKSDGTPQGDASVIAYKDMQAAVNFTPPVWTDAMNTLLNQEVAKAMTGKETAQQALDNTVNQANSLLTQ
;
A
#
# COMPACT_ATOMS: atom_id res chain seq x y z
N MET A 1 66.13 35.22 12.40
CA MET A 1 67.54 34.78 12.78
C MET A 1 67.47 33.25 13.01
N ARG A 2 68.34 32.56 12.26
CA ARG A 2 69.04 31.28 12.59
C ARG A 2 68.12 30.09 13.01
N ARG A 3 68.30 28.88 12.54
CA ARG A 3 69.19 28.20 11.53
C ARG A 3 68.60 26.81 11.33
N ILE A 4 68.52 26.38 10.15
CA ILE A 4 68.74 25.14 9.45
C ILE A 4 69.57 24.11 10.28
N SER A 5 69.10 22.86 10.29
CA SER A 5 69.98 21.70 10.19
C SER A 5 69.21 20.50 9.63
N ALA A 6 69.64 20.08 8.47
CA ALA A 6 69.28 18.82 7.81
C ALA A 6 70.20 17.70 8.31
N VAL A 7 69.71 16.48 8.40
CA VAL A 7 70.55 15.26 8.32
C VAL A 7 69.82 14.23 7.44
N SER A 8 70.59 13.68 6.56
CA SER A 8 70.24 12.83 5.43
C SER A 8 70.16 11.35 5.74
N ALA A 9 69.27 10.67 4.97
CA ALA A 9 69.39 9.38 4.33
C ALA A 9 69.80 8.11 5.08
N VAL A 10 69.01 7.06 4.92
CA VAL A 10 69.44 5.80 4.25
C VAL A 10 68.21 5.08 3.70
N ALA A 11 68.24 4.72 2.44
CA ALA A 11 67.28 3.93 1.71
C ALA A 11 67.42 2.43 2.05
N ALA A 12 66.32 1.75 2.25
CA ALA A 12 66.24 0.30 2.11
C ALA A 12 64.96 -0.05 1.30
N ALA A 13 65.18 -0.50 0.10
CA ALA A 13 64.16 -0.99 -0.80
C ALA A 13 63.66 -2.35 -0.34
N ALA A 14 62.37 -2.43 -0.05
CA ALA A 14 61.64 -3.71 0.04
C ALA A 14 60.54 -3.72 -1.00
N VAL A 15 60.73 -4.54 -2.02
CA VAL A 15 59.76 -4.85 -3.07
C VAL A 15 58.65 -5.68 -2.39
N VAL A 16 57.45 -5.14 -2.30
CA VAL A 16 56.24 -5.90 -2.00
C VAL A 16 55.33 -5.85 -3.20
N ALA A 17 55.04 -7.04 -3.70
CA ALA A 17 54.20 -7.29 -4.86
C ALA A 17 52.79 -6.68 -4.68
N LEU A 18 52.39 -5.83 -5.61
CA LEU A 18 51.00 -5.40 -5.78
C LEU A 18 50.20 -6.55 -6.39
N ALA A 19 49.42 -7.21 -5.57
CA ALA A 19 48.31 -8.04 -6.03
C ALA A 19 47.02 -7.21 -5.99
N GLY A 20 46.47 -6.96 -7.18
CA GLY A 20 45.07 -6.83 -7.51
C GLY A 20 44.19 -5.87 -6.70
N CYS A 21 44.08 -4.60 -7.16
CA CYS A 21 42.85 -3.84 -6.94
C CYS A 21 41.72 -4.47 -7.73
N GLY A 22 40.90 -5.31 -7.06
CA GLY A 22 39.59 -5.68 -7.54
C GLY A 22 38.65 -4.48 -7.42
N THR A 23 38.11 -4.05 -8.52
CA THR A 23 37.00 -3.11 -8.62
C THR A 23 35.87 -3.57 -7.75
N GLY A 24 35.50 -2.79 -6.75
CA GLY A 24 34.38 -3.07 -5.87
C GLY A 24 33.06 -2.97 -6.63
N SER A 25 32.63 -4.10 -7.20
CA SER A 25 31.21 -4.34 -7.46
C SER A 25 30.51 -4.40 -6.10
N GLY A 26 29.47 -3.59 -5.94
CA GLY A 26 28.68 -3.54 -4.72
C GLY A 26 28.29 -4.94 -4.26
N LYS A 27 28.68 -5.30 -3.06
CA LYS A 27 28.22 -6.52 -2.40
C LYS A 27 26.71 -6.38 -2.19
N SER A 28 25.91 -7.00 -3.07
CA SER A 28 24.57 -7.41 -2.70
C SER A 28 24.71 -8.24 -1.44
N SER A 29 24.07 -7.81 -0.33
CA SER A 29 24.24 -8.44 0.96
C SER A 29 23.67 -9.87 0.88
N THR A 30 24.52 -10.86 1.13
CA THR A 30 24.17 -12.29 1.16
C THR A 30 23.22 -12.64 2.31
N ASP A 31 22.96 -11.71 3.24
CA ASP A 31 22.18 -11.98 4.44
C ASP A 31 20.68 -12.20 4.17
N SER A 32 20.09 -11.50 3.18
CA SER A 32 18.69 -11.72 2.79
C SER A 32 18.42 -13.11 2.24
N GLN A 33 19.44 -13.76 1.69
CA GLN A 33 19.38 -15.11 1.10
C GLN A 33 19.60 -16.25 2.12
N LYS A 34 19.70 -15.91 3.40
CA LYS A 34 19.89 -16.89 4.48
C LYS A 34 18.72 -17.87 4.53
N VAL A 35 19.04 -19.16 4.58
CA VAL A 35 18.08 -20.23 4.86
C VAL A 35 18.08 -20.50 6.36
N VAL A 36 16.91 -20.39 6.97
CA VAL A 36 16.70 -20.61 8.40
C VAL A 36 16.34 -22.07 8.64
N PRO A 37 17.07 -22.81 9.50
CA PRO A 37 16.73 -24.19 9.79
C PRO A 37 15.35 -24.29 10.46
N THR A 38 14.43 -25.07 9.85
CA THR A 38 13.06 -25.28 10.36
C THR A 38 12.99 -26.28 11.52
N SER A 39 14.04 -27.09 11.73
CA SER A 39 14.11 -28.11 12.78
C SER A 39 14.70 -27.60 14.10
N ALA A 40 15.03 -26.32 14.22
CA ALA A 40 15.61 -25.76 15.44
C ALA A 40 14.56 -25.72 16.56
N THR A 41 14.93 -26.16 17.77
CA THR A 41 14.14 -25.91 18.97
C THR A 41 14.04 -24.40 19.18
N LEU A 42 12.81 -23.87 19.24
CA LEU A 42 12.60 -22.45 19.44
C LEU A 42 12.94 -22.07 20.88
N SER A 43 13.84 -21.11 21.04
CA SER A 43 14.24 -20.58 22.35
C SER A 43 14.83 -19.20 22.21
N GLY A 44 14.97 -18.47 23.33
CA GLY A 44 15.55 -17.15 23.34
C GLY A 44 14.53 -16.01 23.26
N SER A 45 14.99 -14.82 22.89
CA SER A 45 14.16 -13.61 22.88
C SER A 45 14.21 -12.91 21.53
N ILE A 46 13.06 -12.38 21.10
CA ILE A 46 12.91 -11.52 19.91
C ILE A 46 12.17 -10.24 20.28
N THR A 47 12.37 -9.22 19.45
CA THR A 47 11.57 -7.99 19.46
C THR A 47 10.60 -7.98 18.30
N PHE A 48 9.32 -7.78 18.63
CA PHE A 48 8.22 -7.58 17.66
C PHE A 48 7.83 -6.11 17.67
N GLN A 49 7.98 -5.41 16.54
CA GLN A 49 7.64 -3.99 16.41
C GLN A 49 6.40 -3.79 15.55
N THR A 50 5.46 -3.00 16.10
CA THR A 50 4.29 -2.46 15.39
C THR A 50 4.32 -0.93 15.42
N TRP A 51 3.35 -0.28 14.78
CA TRP A 51 3.15 1.15 14.85
C TRP A 51 1.66 1.49 14.97
N SER A 52 1.33 2.45 15.85
CA SER A 52 -0.03 2.93 16.15
C SER A 52 -1.02 1.85 16.59
N LEU A 53 -0.53 0.72 17.10
CA LEU A 53 -1.35 -0.42 17.55
C LEU A 53 -1.38 -0.60 19.07
N LYS A 54 -0.52 0.10 19.84
CA LYS A 54 -0.54 0.05 21.31
C LYS A 54 -1.50 1.09 21.87
N ASN A 55 -2.78 0.77 21.84
CA ASN A 55 -3.88 1.59 22.33
C ASN A 55 -4.91 0.70 23.04
N ASP A 56 -5.92 1.29 23.69
CA ASP A 56 -6.92 0.55 24.49
C ASP A 56 -7.67 -0.50 23.68
N LYS A 57 -7.87 -0.27 22.38
CA LYS A 57 -8.60 -1.18 21.50
C LYS A 57 -7.79 -2.43 21.16
N PHE A 58 -6.51 -2.28 20.86
CA PHE A 58 -5.68 -3.38 20.31
C PHE A 58 -4.71 -3.98 21.32
N THR A 59 -4.32 -3.26 22.38
CA THR A 59 -3.37 -3.77 23.39
C THR A 59 -3.77 -5.12 23.99
N PRO A 60 -5.05 -5.38 24.35
CA PRO A 60 -5.46 -6.69 24.88
C PRO A 60 -5.21 -7.83 23.89
N TYR A 61 -5.47 -7.59 22.59
CA TYR A 61 -5.22 -8.58 21.53
C TYR A 61 -3.73 -8.92 21.42
N PHE A 62 -2.85 -7.92 21.31
CA PHE A 62 -1.42 -8.15 21.15
C PHE A 62 -0.78 -8.77 22.40
N THR A 63 -1.22 -8.38 23.58
CA THR A 63 -0.77 -9.00 24.84
C THR A 63 -1.13 -10.49 24.85
N LYS A 64 -2.36 -10.84 24.44
CA LYS A 64 -2.79 -12.23 24.35
C LYS A 64 -2.05 -12.99 23.25
N LEU A 65 -1.85 -12.40 22.07
CA LEU A 65 -1.12 -13.02 20.97
C LEU A 65 0.29 -13.44 21.39
N VAL A 66 1.01 -12.55 22.07
CA VAL A 66 2.34 -12.84 22.61
C VAL A 66 2.31 -13.92 23.66
N ALA A 67 1.36 -13.86 24.60
CA ALA A 67 1.22 -14.86 25.67
C ALA A 67 0.89 -16.25 25.10
N ASP A 68 -0.02 -16.34 24.13
CA ASP A 68 -0.41 -17.59 23.48
C ASP A 68 0.77 -18.23 22.75
N PHE A 69 1.59 -17.44 22.04
CA PHE A 69 2.78 -17.93 21.38
C PHE A 69 3.81 -18.47 22.37
N GLN A 70 4.10 -17.72 23.44
CA GLN A 70 5.07 -18.13 24.47
C GLN A 70 4.60 -19.38 25.24
N ALA A 71 3.29 -19.51 25.46
CA ALA A 71 2.72 -20.72 26.07
C ALA A 71 2.85 -21.96 25.18
N ALA A 72 2.72 -21.80 23.85
CA ALA A 72 2.92 -22.86 22.87
C ALA A 72 4.43 -23.21 22.67
N HIS A 73 5.33 -22.29 22.99
CA HIS A 73 6.77 -22.42 22.81
C HIS A 73 7.54 -22.06 24.08
N PRO A 74 7.56 -22.92 25.11
CA PRO A 74 8.24 -22.67 26.38
C PRO A 74 9.74 -22.37 26.17
N GLY A 75 10.28 -21.41 26.89
CA GLY A 75 11.66 -20.94 26.74
C GLY A 75 11.85 -19.84 25.71
N THR A 76 10.76 -19.33 25.14
CA THR A 76 10.78 -18.17 24.22
C THR A 76 10.24 -16.92 24.90
N THR A 77 10.75 -15.76 24.47
CA THR A 77 10.25 -14.43 24.90
C THR A 77 10.05 -13.55 23.66
N VAL A 78 8.87 -12.91 23.58
CA VAL A 78 8.57 -11.92 22.56
C VAL A 78 8.34 -10.56 23.21
N ASN A 79 9.20 -9.61 22.92
CA ASN A 79 9.11 -8.24 23.43
C ASN A 79 8.36 -7.39 22.42
N TRP A 80 7.05 -7.17 22.66
CA TRP A 80 6.25 -6.31 21.80
C TRP A 80 6.50 -4.83 22.10
N VAL A 81 6.93 -4.10 21.08
CA VAL A 81 7.12 -2.65 21.09
C VAL A 81 6.24 -2.01 20.03
N ASP A 82 5.78 -0.79 20.27
CA ASP A 82 4.96 -0.03 19.32
C ASP A 82 5.57 1.35 19.14
N GLN A 83 5.50 1.86 17.90
CA GLN A 83 6.03 3.16 17.54
C GLN A 83 4.88 4.10 17.14
N PRO A 84 5.03 5.41 17.28
CA PRO A 84 4.12 6.37 16.66
C PRO A 84 4.07 6.18 15.14
N GLY A 85 2.92 6.44 14.52
CA GLY A 85 2.78 6.43 13.05
C GLY A 85 3.58 7.56 12.41
N ASP A 86 3.51 8.75 13.00
CA ASP A 86 4.29 9.89 12.54
C ASP A 86 5.79 9.63 12.67
N GLY A 87 6.50 9.76 11.56
CA GLY A 87 7.95 9.52 11.51
C GLY A 87 8.34 8.03 11.52
N TYR A 88 7.40 7.08 11.33
CA TYR A 88 7.71 5.66 11.37
C TYR A 88 8.75 5.24 10.32
N ALA A 89 8.65 5.71 9.08
CA ALA A 89 9.62 5.44 8.03
C ALA A 89 11.04 5.91 8.43
N THR A 90 11.16 7.12 8.99
CA THR A 90 12.43 7.66 9.49
C THR A 90 12.99 6.83 10.64
N LYS A 91 12.13 6.36 11.54
CA LYS A 91 12.53 5.47 12.64
C LYS A 91 13.10 4.16 12.11
N VAL A 92 12.42 3.51 11.16
CA VAL A 92 12.88 2.25 10.54
C VAL A 92 14.22 2.46 9.81
N THR A 93 14.36 3.53 9.02
CA THR A 93 15.61 3.88 8.35
C THR A 93 16.76 4.05 9.34
N SER A 94 16.52 4.71 10.47
CA SER A 94 17.52 4.86 11.55
C SER A 94 17.90 3.51 12.18
N GLN A 95 16.92 2.61 12.37
CA GLN A 95 17.17 1.26 12.90
C GLN A 95 17.99 0.41 11.92
N VAL A 96 17.74 0.50 10.61
CA VAL A 96 18.57 -0.15 9.57
C VAL A 96 19.99 0.36 9.64
N THR A 97 20.18 1.69 9.61
CA THR A 97 21.51 2.32 9.60
C THR A 97 22.32 1.99 10.86
N SER A 98 21.68 1.91 12.02
CA SER A 98 22.33 1.57 13.29
C SER A 98 22.47 0.07 13.55
N GLY A 99 21.96 -0.79 12.66
CA GLY A 99 21.95 -2.25 12.84
C GLY A 99 21.08 -2.71 14.02
N SER A 100 20.07 -1.92 14.40
CA SER A 100 19.14 -2.19 15.52
C SER A 100 17.71 -2.50 15.05
N LEU A 101 17.57 -2.96 13.80
CA LEU A 101 16.27 -3.37 13.28
C LEU A 101 15.68 -4.50 14.12
N PRO A 102 14.41 -4.41 14.59
CA PRO A 102 13.75 -5.48 15.33
C PRO A 102 13.67 -6.79 14.54
N ASP A 103 13.52 -7.91 15.26
CA ASP A 103 13.49 -9.24 14.63
C ASP A 103 12.26 -9.46 13.74
N VAL A 104 11.08 -8.99 14.20
CA VAL A 104 9.83 -8.99 13.44
C VAL A 104 9.23 -7.59 13.41
N ILE A 105 8.87 -7.12 12.23
CA ILE A 105 8.52 -5.71 12.03
C ILE A 105 7.27 -5.59 11.17
N ASN A 106 6.31 -4.76 11.61
CA ASN A 106 5.16 -4.37 10.80
C ASN A 106 5.59 -3.28 9.80
N LEU A 107 5.62 -3.60 8.53
CA LEU A 107 6.00 -2.70 7.46
C LEU A 107 4.93 -2.64 6.36
N PRO A 108 4.53 -1.45 5.90
CA PRO A 108 3.87 -1.30 4.61
C PRO A 108 4.87 -1.59 3.46
N PRO A 109 4.39 -1.88 2.24
CA PRO A 109 5.23 -2.33 1.13
C PRO A 109 6.37 -1.37 0.73
N ASP A 110 6.14 -0.07 0.81
CA ASP A 110 7.13 0.97 0.47
C ASP A 110 8.31 0.97 1.44
N ILE A 111 8.04 0.91 2.75
CA ILE A 111 9.09 0.83 3.76
C ILE A 111 9.78 -0.54 3.69
N ALA A 112 9.03 -1.63 3.49
CA ALA A 112 9.59 -2.96 3.32
C ALA A 112 10.53 -3.03 2.10
N HIS A 113 10.18 -2.38 0.97
CA HIS A 113 11.03 -2.27 -0.21
C HIS A 113 12.36 -1.59 0.14
N ALA A 114 12.31 -0.43 0.79
CA ALA A 114 13.50 0.32 1.17
C ALA A 114 14.44 -0.51 2.05
N VAL A 115 13.89 -1.27 3.00
CA VAL A 115 14.68 -2.16 3.88
C VAL A 115 15.16 -3.41 3.14
N ALA A 116 14.36 -4.00 2.25
CA ALA A 116 14.77 -5.16 1.44
C ALA A 116 15.94 -4.83 0.51
N LYS A 117 15.99 -3.61 -0.05
CA LYS A 117 17.11 -3.14 -0.89
C LYS A 117 18.46 -3.10 -0.15
N THR A 118 18.47 -2.91 1.15
CA THR A 118 19.70 -2.99 1.96
C THR A 118 20.10 -4.42 2.31
N GLY A 119 19.23 -5.41 2.00
CA GLY A 119 19.42 -6.81 2.35
C GLY A 119 19.08 -7.13 3.81
N ASP A 120 18.43 -6.21 4.52
CA ASP A 120 18.12 -6.35 5.95
C ASP A 120 16.84 -7.14 6.23
N LEU A 121 16.08 -7.54 5.20
CA LEU A 121 14.93 -8.43 5.32
C LEU A 121 15.24 -9.84 4.79
N LEU A 122 14.63 -10.82 5.44
CA LEU A 122 14.73 -12.23 5.05
C LEU A 122 13.83 -12.50 3.85
N ASP A 123 14.34 -13.23 2.86
CA ASP A 123 13.55 -13.79 1.77
C ASP A 123 12.62 -14.89 2.29
N LEU A 124 11.33 -14.62 2.28
CA LEU A 124 10.30 -15.54 2.77
C LEU A 124 10.01 -16.67 1.78
N THR A 125 10.23 -16.44 0.47
CA THR A 125 10.00 -17.46 -0.56
C THR A 125 10.88 -18.69 -0.32
N LYS A 126 12.11 -18.48 0.13
CA LYS A 126 13.05 -19.57 0.45
C LYS A 126 12.81 -20.21 1.81
N ASN A 127 12.22 -19.46 2.73
CA ASN A 127 12.12 -19.84 4.13
C ASN A 127 10.75 -20.38 4.53
N VAL A 128 9.72 -20.19 3.70
CA VAL A 128 8.33 -20.60 3.96
C VAL A 128 7.77 -21.30 2.73
N PRO A 129 7.93 -22.61 2.61
CA PRO A 129 7.48 -23.37 1.43
C PRO A 129 5.98 -23.25 1.14
N THR A 130 5.17 -22.98 2.16
CA THR A 130 3.72 -22.82 2.05
C THR A 130 3.27 -21.37 1.83
N LEU A 131 4.20 -20.42 1.68
CA LEU A 131 3.90 -18.97 1.60
C LEU A 131 2.82 -18.67 0.54
N ALA A 132 2.94 -19.25 -0.66
CA ALA A 132 2.02 -19.00 -1.76
C ALA A 132 0.63 -19.63 -1.57
N THR A 133 0.49 -20.62 -0.68
CA THR A 133 -0.78 -21.29 -0.37
C THR A 133 -1.45 -20.75 0.87
N ASP A 134 -0.68 -20.20 1.80
CA ASP A 134 -1.18 -19.72 3.08
C ASP A 134 -1.73 -18.27 3.00
N TYR A 135 -1.27 -17.50 2.00
CA TYR A 135 -1.63 -16.08 1.87
C TYR A 135 -2.25 -15.75 0.52
N VAL A 136 -3.11 -14.72 0.50
CA VAL A 136 -3.74 -14.23 -0.73
C VAL A 136 -2.68 -13.65 -1.67
N LYS A 137 -2.81 -14.01 -2.96
CA LYS A 137 -1.83 -13.64 -3.99
C LYS A 137 -1.66 -12.13 -4.13
N SER A 138 -2.76 -11.37 -4.08
CA SER A 138 -2.71 -9.90 -4.16
C SER A 138 -1.84 -9.29 -3.06
N GLY A 139 -1.96 -9.78 -1.83
CA GLY A 139 -1.14 -9.35 -0.70
C GLY A 139 0.33 -9.72 -0.85
N LEU A 140 0.64 -10.95 -1.30
CA LEU A 140 2.03 -11.37 -1.53
C LEU A 140 2.71 -10.55 -2.63
N THR A 141 1.99 -10.25 -3.71
CA THR A 141 2.54 -9.44 -4.81
C THR A 141 2.99 -8.05 -4.35
N ALA A 142 2.36 -7.49 -3.32
CA ALA A 142 2.74 -6.19 -2.77
C ALA A 142 4.12 -6.20 -2.07
N TYR A 143 4.64 -7.39 -1.70
CA TYR A 143 5.96 -7.56 -1.08
C TYR A 143 6.99 -8.20 -2.01
N THR A 144 6.72 -8.25 -3.31
CA THR A 144 7.67 -8.66 -4.36
C THR A 144 8.07 -7.43 -5.18
N TYR A 145 9.38 -7.25 -5.40
CA TYR A 145 9.90 -6.02 -5.99
C TYR A 145 10.75 -6.33 -7.22
N ALA A 146 10.34 -5.82 -8.39
CA ALA A 146 10.99 -6.13 -9.68
C ALA A 146 12.46 -5.70 -9.72
N ASP A 147 12.83 -4.65 -8.98
CA ASP A 147 14.19 -4.14 -8.87
C ASP A 147 15.07 -4.93 -7.86
N ILE A 148 14.49 -5.93 -7.17
CA ILE A 148 15.19 -6.84 -6.27
C ILE A 148 15.02 -8.27 -6.79
N ASN A 149 16.11 -8.92 -7.22
CA ASN A 149 16.11 -10.26 -7.80
C ASN A 149 15.02 -10.52 -8.86
N GLY A 150 14.64 -9.48 -9.62
CA GLY A 150 13.61 -9.57 -10.66
C GLY A 150 12.21 -9.90 -10.13
N GLY A 151 11.93 -9.65 -8.84
CA GLY A 151 10.64 -9.94 -8.22
C GLY A 151 10.44 -11.43 -7.88
N ALA A 152 11.51 -12.21 -7.74
CA ALA A 152 11.42 -13.63 -7.39
C ALA A 152 11.21 -13.86 -5.89
N ASP A 153 11.65 -12.92 -5.05
CA ASP A 153 11.66 -13.02 -3.60
C ASP A 153 10.49 -12.24 -2.98
N SER A 154 9.97 -12.72 -1.85
CA SER A 154 8.96 -12.01 -1.04
C SER A 154 9.52 -11.64 0.32
N TYR A 155 9.24 -10.41 0.77
CA TYR A 155 9.82 -9.82 1.98
C TYR A 155 8.81 -9.49 3.07
N GLY A 156 7.55 -9.91 2.93
CA GLY A 156 6.53 -9.67 3.94
C GLY A 156 5.41 -10.70 3.91
N PHE A 157 4.94 -11.08 5.10
CA PHE A 157 3.71 -11.84 5.28
C PHE A 157 2.53 -10.86 5.20
N PRO A 158 1.60 -10.98 4.23
CA PRO A 158 0.38 -10.19 4.26
C PRO A 158 -0.37 -10.42 5.57
N TRP A 159 -0.65 -9.34 6.30
CA TRP A 159 -1.20 -9.44 7.64
C TRP A 159 -2.65 -8.93 7.71
N TYR A 160 -2.85 -7.64 7.47
CA TYR A 160 -4.17 -7.08 7.29
C TYR A 160 -4.20 -6.18 6.06
N LEU A 161 -5.27 -6.32 5.31
CA LEU A 161 -5.44 -5.74 4.00
C LEU A 161 -6.63 -4.80 4.00
N GLY A 162 -6.71 -3.94 3.01
CA GLY A 162 -7.86 -3.11 2.73
C GLY A 162 -8.07 -3.00 1.23
N THR A 163 -9.29 -2.74 0.84
CA THR A 163 -9.65 -2.36 -0.53
C THR A 163 -10.85 -1.44 -0.50
N ASP A 164 -11.06 -0.69 -1.56
CA ASP A 164 -12.24 0.12 -1.73
C ASP A 164 -13.27 -0.58 -2.60
N VAL A 165 -14.53 -0.39 -2.25
CA VAL A 165 -15.70 -0.72 -3.06
C VAL A 165 -16.43 0.57 -3.45
N SER A 166 -17.35 0.48 -4.39
CA SER A 166 -18.17 1.64 -4.79
C SER A 166 -19.39 1.78 -3.88
N TYR A 167 -19.77 3.03 -3.59
CA TYR A 167 -20.94 3.39 -2.82
C TYR A 167 -21.78 4.43 -3.56
N TRP A 168 -23.10 4.22 -3.57
CA TRP A 168 -24.07 4.99 -4.35
C TRP A 168 -25.15 5.56 -3.45
N ASN A 169 -25.45 6.86 -3.60
CA ASN A 169 -26.61 7.47 -2.97
C ASN A 169 -27.85 7.19 -3.86
N LYS A 170 -28.61 6.15 -3.47
CA LYS A 170 -29.76 5.68 -4.24
C LYS A 170 -30.86 6.73 -4.47
N GLU A 171 -31.06 7.65 -3.50
CA GLU A 171 -32.08 8.69 -3.63
C GLU A 171 -31.64 9.78 -4.63
N MET A 172 -30.38 10.22 -4.54
CA MET A 172 -29.84 11.20 -5.46
C MET A 172 -29.80 10.66 -6.89
N MET A 173 -29.39 9.40 -7.07
CA MET A 173 -29.42 8.75 -8.37
C MET A 173 -30.85 8.65 -8.93
N ALA A 174 -31.81 8.17 -8.13
CA ALA A 174 -33.20 8.02 -8.58
C ALA A 174 -33.86 9.37 -8.94
N LYS A 175 -33.55 10.43 -8.16
CA LYS A 175 -34.03 11.79 -8.45
C LYS A 175 -33.67 12.25 -9.86
N ASP A 176 -32.48 11.89 -10.33
CA ASP A 176 -31.93 12.32 -11.61
C ASP A 176 -32.03 11.23 -12.71
N GLY A 177 -32.93 10.23 -12.50
CA GLY A 177 -33.26 9.21 -13.51
C GLY A 177 -32.25 8.08 -13.63
N LEU A 178 -31.39 7.90 -12.64
CA LEU A 178 -30.43 6.81 -12.56
C LEU A 178 -30.89 5.70 -11.60
N ASP A 179 -30.44 4.47 -11.81
CA ASP A 179 -30.79 3.29 -11.01
C ASP A 179 -29.55 2.77 -10.27
N ALA A 180 -29.48 3.03 -8.97
CA ALA A 180 -28.37 2.57 -8.12
C ALA A 180 -28.26 1.03 -8.00
N THR A 181 -29.29 0.27 -8.41
CA THR A 181 -29.23 -1.21 -8.47
C THR A 181 -28.54 -1.71 -9.74
N LYS A 182 -28.29 -0.81 -10.70
CA LYS A 182 -27.56 -1.06 -11.95
C LYS A 182 -26.37 -0.11 -12.05
N PRO A 183 -25.42 -0.20 -11.11
CA PRO A 183 -24.30 0.72 -11.05
C PRO A 183 -23.38 0.55 -12.26
N PRO A 184 -22.64 1.60 -12.64
CA PRO A 184 -21.56 1.49 -13.61
C PRO A 184 -20.51 0.46 -13.16
N LYS A 185 -19.88 -0.19 -14.12
CA LYS A 185 -18.79 -1.16 -13.89
C LYS A 185 -17.44 -0.61 -14.32
N THR A 186 -17.43 0.40 -15.17
CA THR A 186 -16.24 1.02 -15.72
C THR A 186 -16.27 2.53 -15.53
N PHE A 187 -15.10 3.17 -15.61
CA PHE A 187 -15.02 4.62 -15.58
C PHE A 187 -15.79 5.30 -16.72
N ASP A 188 -15.81 4.68 -17.91
CA ASP A 188 -16.57 5.23 -19.05
C ASP A 188 -18.09 5.23 -18.79
N GLU A 189 -18.61 4.18 -18.19
CA GLU A 189 -20.02 4.11 -17.77
C GLU A 189 -20.31 5.14 -16.66
N LEU A 190 -19.35 5.34 -15.73
CA LEU A 190 -19.48 6.36 -14.68
C LEU A 190 -19.60 7.76 -15.25
N VAL A 191 -18.76 8.13 -16.22
CA VAL A 191 -18.82 9.42 -16.91
C VAL A 191 -20.12 9.60 -17.70
N ALA A 192 -20.60 8.52 -18.34
CA ALA A 192 -21.89 8.55 -19.02
C ALA A 192 -23.06 8.81 -18.05
N GLN A 193 -23.04 8.21 -16.87
CA GLN A 193 -24.04 8.48 -15.83
C GLN A 193 -23.88 9.88 -15.21
N ALA A 194 -22.64 10.38 -15.06
CA ALA A 194 -22.41 11.76 -14.63
C ALA A 194 -23.02 12.79 -15.58
N LYS A 195 -22.96 12.52 -16.90
CA LYS A 195 -23.65 13.34 -17.91
C LYS A 195 -25.16 13.31 -17.71
N ILE A 196 -25.77 12.12 -17.53
CA ILE A 196 -27.22 11.97 -17.33
C ILE A 196 -27.67 12.76 -16.10
N MET A 197 -26.98 12.64 -14.97
CA MET A 197 -27.26 13.38 -13.73
C MET A 197 -27.15 14.89 -13.92
N HIS A 198 -26.09 15.33 -14.57
CA HIS A 198 -25.88 16.76 -14.89
C HIS A 198 -27.04 17.32 -15.74
N ASP A 199 -27.41 16.62 -16.81
CA ASP A 199 -28.47 17.09 -17.73
C ASP A 199 -29.83 17.09 -17.02
N ALA A 200 -30.16 16.04 -16.26
CA ALA A 200 -31.44 15.93 -15.55
C ALA A 200 -31.58 16.98 -14.43
N SER A 201 -30.50 17.25 -13.69
CA SER A 201 -30.51 18.25 -12.60
C SER A 201 -30.34 19.70 -13.05
N GLY A 202 -30.04 19.94 -14.32
CA GLY A 202 -29.64 21.25 -14.84
C GLY A 202 -28.32 21.73 -14.24
N GLY A 203 -27.36 20.82 -14.03
CA GLY A 203 -26.03 21.09 -13.52
C GLY A 203 -25.95 21.36 -12.01
N LYS A 204 -26.97 20.96 -11.25
CA LYS A 204 -27.02 21.18 -9.79
C LYS A 204 -26.49 20.01 -9.00
N ASP A 205 -26.68 18.77 -9.50
CA ASP A 205 -26.25 17.55 -8.84
C ASP A 205 -25.07 16.95 -9.58
N TYR A 206 -24.16 16.33 -8.83
CA TYR A 206 -22.95 15.72 -9.34
C TYR A 206 -22.90 14.26 -8.95
N LEU A 207 -22.54 13.40 -9.91
CA LEU A 207 -22.32 11.99 -9.61
C LEU A 207 -21.03 11.80 -8.79
N MET A 208 -19.98 12.53 -9.16
CA MET A 208 -18.66 12.46 -8.51
C MET A 208 -17.98 13.82 -8.48
N SER A 209 -16.99 13.93 -7.57
CA SER A 209 -16.07 15.07 -7.50
C SER A 209 -14.66 14.53 -7.26
N ARG A 210 -13.92 14.24 -8.33
CA ARG A 210 -12.53 13.75 -8.25
C ARG A 210 -11.74 14.09 -9.51
N SER A 211 -10.43 14.22 -9.38
CA SER A 211 -9.46 14.25 -10.48
C SER A 211 -8.79 12.89 -10.67
N PRO A 212 -8.21 12.58 -11.84
CA PRO A 212 -7.52 11.34 -12.06
C PRO A 212 -6.23 11.25 -11.24
N GLY A 213 -5.91 10.03 -10.79
CA GLY A 213 -4.69 9.69 -10.06
C GLY A 213 -4.03 8.43 -10.63
N LEU A 214 -3.07 7.85 -9.86
CA LEU A 214 -2.35 6.65 -10.29
C LEU A 214 -3.27 5.47 -10.61
N SER A 215 -4.34 5.27 -9.83
CA SER A 215 -5.31 4.20 -10.08
C SER A 215 -5.99 4.32 -11.43
N ASP A 216 -6.34 5.53 -11.85
CA ASP A 216 -6.97 5.77 -13.14
C ASP A 216 -5.99 5.51 -14.30
N ILE A 217 -4.72 5.89 -14.11
CA ILE A 217 -3.64 5.61 -15.06
C ILE A 217 -3.46 4.09 -15.21
N VAL A 218 -3.39 3.34 -14.11
CA VAL A 218 -3.27 1.87 -14.18
C VAL A 218 -4.50 1.24 -14.82
N ASN A 219 -5.70 1.70 -14.48
CA ASN A 219 -6.96 1.21 -15.05
C ASN A 219 -7.10 1.55 -16.56
N SER A 220 -6.31 2.47 -17.10
CA SER A 220 -6.16 2.65 -18.56
C SER A 220 -5.34 1.54 -19.25
N GLY A 221 -4.84 0.55 -18.50
CA GLY A 221 -3.94 -0.50 -18.99
C GLY A 221 -2.46 -0.10 -19.00
N THR A 222 -2.11 1.03 -18.38
CA THR A 222 -0.75 1.56 -18.36
C THR A 222 0.03 1.05 -17.15
N LYS A 223 1.25 0.51 -17.38
CA LYS A 223 2.20 0.20 -16.30
C LYS A 223 2.81 1.51 -15.79
N LEU A 224 2.89 1.65 -14.47
CA LEU A 224 3.49 2.85 -13.87
C LEU A 224 5.01 2.88 -14.01
N MET A 225 5.66 1.71 -13.97
CA MET A 225 7.11 1.58 -14.03
C MET A 225 7.54 0.67 -15.18
N THR A 226 8.82 0.78 -15.57
CA THR A 226 9.50 -0.19 -16.43
C THR A 226 9.48 -1.58 -15.81
N ASP A 227 9.64 -2.64 -16.62
CA ASP A 227 9.56 -4.03 -16.15
C ASP A 227 10.64 -4.38 -15.11
N ASP A 228 11.76 -3.65 -15.12
CA ASP A 228 12.83 -3.80 -14.12
C ASP A 228 12.60 -2.97 -12.84
N GLY A 229 11.47 -2.26 -12.75
CA GLY A 229 11.08 -1.46 -11.57
C GLY A 229 11.95 -0.22 -11.29
N LYS A 230 12.79 0.21 -12.26
CA LYS A 230 13.79 1.26 -12.01
C LYS A 230 13.39 2.66 -12.43
N LYS A 231 12.40 2.80 -13.31
CA LYS A 231 11.95 4.10 -13.84
C LYS A 231 10.43 4.13 -13.95
N PHE A 232 9.85 5.30 -13.76
CA PHE A 232 8.47 5.56 -14.15
C PHE A 232 8.36 5.67 -15.68
N ALA A 233 7.28 5.12 -16.25
CA ALA A 233 7.07 5.03 -17.70
C ALA A 233 5.57 5.15 -18.05
N PHE A 234 4.79 5.86 -17.24
CA PHE A 234 3.33 5.93 -17.41
C PHE A 234 2.84 7.06 -18.33
N ASN A 235 3.74 7.80 -18.99
CA ASN A 235 3.40 8.82 -19.97
C ASN A 235 3.01 8.23 -21.33
N THR A 236 2.07 7.31 -21.31
CA THR A 236 1.56 6.61 -22.49
C THR A 236 0.34 7.29 -23.09
N ALA A 237 0.04 6.99 -24.37
CA ALA A 237 -1.20 7.47 -25.00
C ALA A 237 -2.47 7.01 -24.27
N GLY A 238 -2.48 5.80 -23.66
CA GLY A 238 -3.59 5.30 -22.86
C GLY A 238 -3.82 6.13 -21.60
N ALA A 239 -2.75 6.46 -20.88
CA ALA A 239 -2.82 7.34 -19.70
C ALA A 239 -3.27 8.76 -20.09
N ALA A 240 -2.74 9.31 -21.19
CA ALA A 240 -3.17 10.62 -21.69
C ALA A 240 -4.66 10.65 -22.05
N ALA A 241 -5.15 9.61 -22.72
CA ALA A 241 -6.57 9.49 -23.06
C ALA A 241 -7.47 9.40 -21.79
N MET A 242 -6.98 8.78 -20.70
CA MET A 242 -7.70 8.75 -19.42
C MET A 242 -7.80 10.17 -18.81
N ILE A 243 -6.72 10.95 -18.79
CA ILE A 243 -6.75 12.35 -18.33
C ILE A 243 -7.65 13.21 -19.22
N ASP A 244 -7.65 12.98 -20.55
CA ASP A 244 -8.53 13.70 -21.49
C ASP A 244 -10.02 13.42 -21.24
N LYS A 245 -10.40 12.21 -20.79
CA LYS A 245 -11.78 11.89 -20.39
C LYS A 245 -12.20 12.76 -19.18
N TYR A 246 -11.35 12.88 -18.16
CA TYR A 246 -11.60 13.76 -17.01
C TYR A 246 -11.64 15.23 -17.43
N THR A 247 -10.74 15.65 -18.30
CA THR A 247 -10.71 17.02 -18.84
C THR A 247 -12.01 17.36 -19.58
N THR A 248 -12.49 16.43 -20.39
CA THR A 248 -13.75 16.59 -21.12
C THR A 248 -14.95 16.68 -20.18
N ALA A 249 -15.03 15.77 -19.19
CA ALA A 249 -16.09 15.77 -18.19
C ALA A 249 -16.06 17.07 -17.34
N PHE A 250 -14.89 17.55 -16.95
CA PHE A 250 -14.72 18.80 -16.20
C PHE A 250 -15.17 20.02 -17.02
N LYS A 251 -14.72 20.14 -18.28
CA LYS A 251 -15.11 21.24 -19.17
C LYS A 251 -16.60 21.24 -19.53
N ALA A 252 -17.22 20.06 -19.56
CA ALA A 252 -18.64 19.89 -19.77
C ALA A 252 -19.50 20.18 -18.51
N GLY A 253 -18.85 20.43 -17.35
CA GLY A 253 -19.56 20.70 -16.10
C GLY A 253 -20.05 19.46 -15.35
N TYR A 254 -19.66 18.24 -15.77
CA TYR A 254 -20.05 16.99 -15.08
C TYR A 254 -19.31 16.79 -13.75
N LEU A 255 -18.24 17.55 -13.51
CA LEU A 255 -17.52 17.64 -12.26
C LEU A 255 -17.65 19.05 -11.70
N PRO A 256 -17.77 19.21 -10.36
CA PRO A 256 -17.84 20.54 -9.76
C PRO A 256 -16.51 21.30 -9.93
N SER A 257 -16.59 22.61 -10.14
CA SER A 257 -15.42 23.45 -10.43
C SER A 257 -14.38 23.49 -9.30
N ASN A 258 -14.78 23.19 -8.05
CA ASN A 258 -13.91 23.19 -6.88
C ASN A 258 -13.03 21.92 -6.75
N VAL A 259 -13.20 20.91 -7.62
CA VAL A 259 -12.43 19.66 -7.57
C VAL A 259 -10.92 19.86 -7.70
N LEU A 260 -10.48 20.98 -8.27
CA LEU A 260 -9.07 21.36 -8.48
C LEU A 260 -8.59 22.43 -7.48
N ASN A 261 -9.37 22.77 -6.46
CA ASN A 261 -9.00 23.82 -5.49
C ASN A 261 -8.18 23.24 -4.34
N ASP A 262 -7.27 24.06 -3.78
CA ASP A 262 -6.45 23.67 -2.61
C ASP A 262 -7.27 23.33 -1.35
N LYS A 263 -8.53 23.80 -1.27
CA LYS A 263 -9.47 23.51 -0.18
C LYS A 263 -10.45 22.39 -0.50
N TYR A 264 -10.13 21.56 -1.48
CA TYR A 264 -10.96 20.44 -1.85
C TYR A 264 -11.03 19.39 -0.72
N GLU A 265 -12.26 19.06 -0.29
CA GLU A 265 -12.48 18.19 0.87
C GLU A 265 -12.39 16.68 0.56
N GLY A 266 -12.31 16.32 -0.70
CA GLY A 266 -12.31 14.92 -1.17
C GLY A 266 -13.71 14.37 -1.47
N ASN A 267 -13.77 13.49 -2.47
CA ASN A 267 -15.02 12.92 -2.97
C ASN A 267 -15.81 12.18 -1.86
N THR A 268 -15.12 11.42 -1.01
CA THR A 268 -15.75 10.67 0.09
C THR A 268 -16.40 11.59 1.13
N SER A 269 -15.73 12.69 1.51
CA SER A 269 -16.32 13.70 2.40
C SER A 269 -17.59 14.32 1.80
N LEU A 270 -17.55 14.66 0.52
CA LEU A 270 -18.71 15.23 -0.19
C LEU A 270 -19.87 14.22 -0.28
N PHE A 271 -19.56 12.95 -0.53
CA PHE A 271 -20.54 11.88 -0.52
C PHE A 271 -21.22 11.70 0.84
N GLN A 272 -20.46 11.66 1.92
CA GLN A 272 -20.99 11.56 3.29
C GLN A 272 -21.88 12.75 3.68
N LYS A 273 -21.65 13.90 3.07
CA LYS A 273 -22.51 15.11 3.18
C LYS A 273 -23.70 15.09 2.23
N GLY A 274 -23.82 14.10 1.34
CA GLY A 274 -24.89 14.00 0.33
C GLY A 274 -24.74 15.01 -0.80
N GLN A 275 -23.53 15.46 -1.11
CA GLN A 275 -23.25 16.46 -2.16
C GLN A 275 -22.82 15.84 -3.49
N VAL A 276 -22.45 14.56 -3.48
CA VAL A 276 -22.20 13.74 -4.68
C VAL A 276 -22.88 12.39 -4.52
N ALA A 277 -23.20 11.73 -5.63
CA ALA A 277 -23.98 10.50 -5.60
C ALA A 277 -23.12 9.23 -5.56
N TRP A 278 -21.82 9.31 -5.81
CA TRP A 278 -20.90 8.18 -5.81
C TRP A 278 -19.60 8.50 -5.09
N THR A 279 -19.05 7.48 -4.40
CA THR A 279 -17.68 7.47 -3.87
C THR A 279 -17.12 6.06 -3.84
N THR A 280 -15.82 5.96 -3.60
CA THR A 280 -15.16 4.72 -3.17
C THR A 280 -14.81 4.81 -1.70
N GLY A 281 -14.60 3.65 -1.07
CA GLY A 281 -14.15 3.56 0.31
C GLY A 281 -14.06 2.12 0.79
N GLY A 282 -13.42 1.91 1.93
CA GLY A 282 -13.29 0.60 2.55
C GLY A 282 -14.64 0.00 2.97
N GLY A 283 -14.66 -1.31 3.21
CA GLY A 283 -15.88 -2.08 3.53
C GLY A 283 -16.67 -1.63 4.76
N GLN A 284 -16.22 -0.59 5.48
CA GLN A 284 -16.89 -0.03 6.67
C GLN A 284 -17.50 1.37 6.44
N LEU A 285 -17.50 1.88 5.20
CA LEU A 285 -17.91 3.27 4.92
C LEU A 285 -19.32 3.58 5.42
N ILE A 286 -20.25 2.64 5.29
CA ILE A 286 -21.65 2.83 5.72
C ILE A 286 -21.71 3.02 7.23
N ASP A 287 -21.00 2.21 8.00
CA ASP A 287 -20.97 2.32 9.48
C ASP A 287 -20.32 3.63 9.93
N SER A 288 -19.23 4.05 9.29
CA SER A 288 -18.58 5.34 9.59
C SER A 288 -19.47 6.53 9.21
N THR A 289 -20.18 6.43 8.10
CA THR A 289 -21.16 7.44 7.70
C THR A 289 -22.33 7.50 8.66
N ARG A 290 -22.79 6.36 9.17
CA ARG A 290 -23.89 6.31 10.17
C ARG A 290 -23.55 7.06 11.46
N GLN A 291 -22.29 7.06 11.86
CA GLN A 291 -21.83 7.81 13.05
C GLN A 291 -21.89 9.33 12.85
N SER A 292 -21.62 9.82 11.63
CA SER A 292 -21.57 11.26 11.32
C SER A 292 -22.86 11.77 10.67
N ASN A 293 -23.52 10.96 9.85
CA ASN A 293 -24.74 11.31 9.10
C ASN A 293 -25.65 10.08 8.93
N PRO A 294 -26.46 9.73 9.96
CA PRO A 294 -27.33 8.55 9.91
C PRO A 294 -28.28 8.55 8.72
N THR A 295 -28.87 9.73 8.41
CA THR A 295 -29.80 9.87 7.27
C THR A 295 -29.15 9.55 5.92
N MET A 296 -27.88 9.92 5.76
CA MET A 296 -27.14 9.58 4.55
C MET A 296 -26.82 8.08 4.49
N ALA A 297 -26.45 7.47 5.62
CA ALA A 297 -26.11 6.05 5.67
C ALA A 297 -27.24 5.15 5.17
N ASP A 298 -28.51 5.50 5.44
CA ASP A 298 -29.69 4.73 5.00
C ASP A 298 -29.95 4.81 3.48
N LYS A 299 -29.30 5.76 2.80
CA LYS A 299 -29.39 5.97 1.34
C LYS A 299 -28.32 5.24 0.55
N ILE A 300 -27.35 4.62 1.22
CA ILE A 300 -26.16 4.03 0.58
C ILE A 300 -26.46 2.61 0.11
N LEU A 301 -26.08 2.32 -1.14
CA LEU A 301 -25.95 0.97 -1.68
C LEU A 301 -24.50 0.71 -2.08
N PRO A 302 -23.91 -0.43 -1.68
CA PRO A 302 -22.56 -0.82 -2.11
C PRO A 302 -22.63 -1.57 -3.46
N SER A 303 -21.54 -1.53 -4.22
CA SER A 303 -21.28 -2.39 -5.36
C SER A 303 -19.78 -2.69 -5.49
N PRO A 304 -19.36 -3.66 -6.31
CA PRO A 304 -17.94 -3.83 -6.61
C PRO A 304 -17.27 -2.54 -7.08
N ALA A 305 -15.96 -2.46 -6.90
CA ALA A 305 -15.16 -1.37 -7.43
C ALA A 305 -15.34 -1.24 -8.94
N LEU A 306 -15.13 -0.03 -9.45
CA LEU A 306 -15.03 0.20 -10.90
C LEU A 306 -13.67 -0.32 -11.38
N ASP A 307 -13.68 -1.02 -12.51
CA ASP A 307 -12.44 -1.58 -13.09
C ASP A 307 -11.69 -2.46 -12.07
N THR A 308 -10.45 -2.13 -11.72
CA THR A 308 -9.66 -2.85 -10.72
C THR A 308 -9.68 -2.13 -9.38
N ALA A 309 -9.96 -2.87 -8.30
CA ALA A 309 -9.96 -2.33 -6.96
C ALA A 309 -8.54 -1.99 -6.46
N PRO A 310 -8.33 -0.92 -5.67
CA PRO A 310 -7.07 -0.65 -5.00
C PRO A 310 -6.82 -1.67 -3.88
N LEU A 311 -5.55 -2.01 -3.66
CA LEU A 311 -5.11 -2.83 -2.53
C LEU A 311 -4.26 -2.00 -1.57
N TYR A 312 -4.65 -1.98 -0.31
CA TYR A 312 -3.87 -1.45 0.80
C TYR A 312 -3.35 -2.61 1.63
N VAL A 313 -2.06 -2.64 1.92
CA VAL A 313 -1.43 -3.80 2.57
C VAL A 313 -0.60 -3.37 3.76
N GLN A 314 -0.77 -4.10 4.84
CA GLN A 314 0.17 -4.12 5.95
C GLN A 314 0.68 -5.55 6.15
N GLY A 315 1.96 -5.70 6.40
CA GLY A 315 2.57 -7.01 6.55
C GLY A 315 3.58 -7.07 7.69
N LEU A 316 3.97 -8.30 8.01
CA LEU A 316 5.08 -8.55 8.92
C LEU A 316 6.30 -9.02 8.13
N SER A 317 7.42 -8.33 8.30
CA SER A 317 8.72 -8.70 7.75
C SER A 317 9.62 -9.25 8.86
N VAL A 318 10.60 -10.07 8.47
CA VAL A 318 11.59 -10.65 9.38
C VAL A 318 12.96 -10.11 9.04
N SER A 319 13.72 -9.66 10.04
CA SER A 319 15.08 -9.18 9.84
C SER A 319 16.03 -10.32 9.46
N SER A 320 16.80 -10.15 8.39
CA SER A 320 17.84 -11.09 7.97
C SER A 320 18.98 -11.17 9.00
N LYS A 321 19.16 -10.11 9.82
CA LYS A 321 20.18 -9.97 10.85
C LYS A 321 19.73 -10.48 12.22
N SER A 322 18.50 -11.00 12.34
CA SER A 322 18.01 -11.60 13.58
C SER A 322 18.96 -12.71 14.07
N LYS A 323 19.36 -12.64 15.34
CA LYS A 323 20.13 -13.70 15.98
C LYS A 323 19.28 -14.93 16.28
N ASN A 324 17.96 -14.75 16.38
CA ASN A 324 16.97 -15.80 16.63
C ASN A 324 16.00 -15.91 15.42
N ALA A 325 16.54 -15.98 14.19
CA ALA A 325 15.77 -15.95 12.96
C ALA A 325 14.68 -17.04 12.88
N ALA A 326 14.94 -18.26 13.39
CA ALA A 326 13.95 -19.33 13.46
C ALA A 326 12.77 -18.94 14.37
N LEU A 327 13.04 -18.36 15.52
CA LEU A 327 12.00 -17.87 16.45
C LEU A 327 11.22 -16.70 15.84
N ALA A 328 11.93 -15.75 15.19
CA ALA A 328 11.30 -14.60 14.54
C ALA A 328 10.36 -15.05 13.40
N LEU A 329 10.82 -16.00 12.58
CA LEU A 329 10.02 -16.55 11.48
C LEU A 329 8.78 -17.29 12.01
N ALA A 330 8.95 -18.15 13.01
CA ALA A 330 7.85 -18.88 13.63
C ALA A 330 6.82 -17.95 14.27
N PHE A 331 7.26 -16.88 14.95
CA PHE A 331 6.36 -15.88 15.52
C PHE A 331 5.63 -15.09 14.43
N ALA A 332 6.32 -14.66 13.36
CA ALA A 332 5.68 -13.94 12.26
C ALA A 332 4.60 -14.80 11.59
N GLN A 333 4.86 -16.08 11.31
CA GLN A 333 3.86 -17.02 10.79
C GLN A 333 2.71 -17.25 11.76
N PHE A 334 2.99 -17.35 13.08
CA PHE A 334 1.94 -17.46 14.10
C PHE A 334 1.05 -16.22 14.13
N ALA A 335 1.64 -15.03 14.15
CA ALA A 335 0.91 -13.77 14.20
C ALA A 335 0.06 -13.53 12.94
N THR A 336 0.51 -14.06 11.79
CA THR A 336 -0.16 -13.92 10.49
C THR A 336 -0.90 -15.18 10.04
N ASN A 337 -1.09 -16.18 10.90
CA ASN A 337 -1.95 -17.32 10.57
C ASN A 337 -3.43 -16.90 10.50
N ASP A 338 -4.26 -17.72 9.87
CA ASP A 338 -5.67 -17.43 9.63
C ASP A 338 -6.42 -17.04 10.92
N LYS A 339 -6.32 -17.86 11.97
CA LYS A 339 -7.00 -17.64 13.25
C LYS A 339 -6.66 -16.26 13.85
N ASN A 340 -5.39 -15.89 13.86
CA ASN A 340 -4.94 -14.65 14.47
C ASN A 340 -5.28 -13.44 13.59
N GLN A 341 -5.19 -13.57 12.27
CA GLN A 341 -5.62 -12.50 11.36
C GLN A 341 -7.11 -12.23 11.46
N VAL A 342 -7.96 -13.26 11.40
CA VAL A 342 -9.41 -13.13 11.55
C VAL A 342 -9.75 -12.47 12.89
N ALA A 343 -9.12 -12.90 13.98
CA ALA A 343 -9.33 -12.28 15.29
C ALA A 343 -8.93 -10.80 15.33
N PHE A 344 -7.83 -10.43 14.68
CA PHE A 344 -7.38 -9.03 14.59
C PHE A 344 -8.35 -8.16 13.78
N VAL A 345 -8.71 -8.59 12.55
CA VAL A 345 -9.59 -7.78 11.69
C VAL A 345 -11.02 -7.70 12.21
N SER A 346 -11.47 -8.66 13.02
CA SER A 346 -12.75 -8.57 13.72
C SER A 346 -12.79 -7.40 14.72
N LEU A 347 -11.63 -7.06 15.32
CA LEU A 347 -11.48 -5.85 16.14
C LEU A 347 -11.28 -4.61 15.25
N ALA A 348 -10.48 -4.73 14.19
CA ALA A 348 -10.10 -3.66 13.27
C ALA A 348 -11.06 -3.61 12.07
N LYS A 349 -12.35 -3.37 12.33
CA LYS A 349 -13.40 -3.34 11.28
C LYS A 349 -12.98 -2.49 10.08
N GLY A 350 -13.20 -3.04 8.89
CA GLY A 350 -12.82 -2.42 7.61
C GLY A 350 -11.50 -2.93 7.04
N PHE A 351 -10.70 -3.64 7.84
CA PHE A 351 -9.60 -4.45 7.34
C PHE A 351 -10.04 -5.88 7.03
N LEU A 352 -9.27 -6.54 6.19
CA LEU A 352 -9.49 -7.88 5.68
C LEU A 352 -8.26 -8.74 5.97
N PRO A 353 -8.42 -10.04 6.25
CA PRO A 353 -7.27 -10.91 6.49
C PRO A 353 -6.50 -11.16 5.19
N GLY A 354 -5.17 -11.23 5.29
CA GLY A 354 -4.28 -11.63 4.19
C GLY A 354 -4.10 -13.13 4.07
N SER A 355 -4.72 -13.95 4.95
CA SER A 355 -4.67 -15.41 4.86
C SER A 355 -5.61 -15.93 3.76
N ALA A 356 -5.18 -16.96 3.02
CA ALA A 356 -6.01 -17.58 1.99
C ALA A 356 -7.17 -18.40 2.60
N ALA A 357 -6.97 -18.98 3.78
CA ALA A 357 -7.97 -19.82 4.46
C ALA A 357 -9.22 -19.06 4.90
N SER A 358 -9.10 -17.74 5.14
CA SER A 358 -10.20 -16.87 5.54
C SER A 358 -11.31 -16.76 4.48
N ALA A 359 -11.07 -17.20 3.24
CA ALA A 359 -12.12 -17.30 2.21
C ALA A 359 -13.29 -18.21 2.63
N ASN A 360 -13.05 -19.14 3.53
CA ASN A 360 -14.06 -20.06 4.06
C ASN A 360 -14.77 -19.54 5.31
N ASP A 361 -14.31 -18.40 5.88
CA ASP A 361 -14.95 -17.82 7.05
C ASP A 361 -16.27 -17.12 6.66
N PRO A 362 -17.41 -17.48 7.30
CA PRO A 362 -18.69 -16.84 7.03
C PRO A 362 -18.70 -15.31 7.20
N GLN A 363 -17.82 -14.76 8.04
CA GLN A 363 -17.69 -13.33 8.26
C GLN A 363 -17.32 -12.57 6.97
N PHE A 364 -16.60 -13.21 6.05
CA PHE A 364 -16.16 -12.59 4.79
C PHE A 364 -16.88 -13.12 3.56
N SER A 365 -17.60 -14.25 3.69
CA SER A 365 -18.24 -14.93 2.56
C SER A 365 -19.75 -14.81 2.54
N LYS A 366 -20.39 -14.38 3.65
CA LYS A 366 -21.84 -14.27 3.76
C LYS A 366 -22.28 -12.90 4.25
N SER A 367 -23.20 -12.28 3.51
CA SER A 367 -23.87 -11.07 3.98
C SER A 367 -24.88 -11.41 5.07
N ASP A 368 -25.06 -10.50 6.02
CA ASP A 368 -26.14 -10.54 7.02
C ASP A 368 -27.46 -9.94 6.49
N GLY A 369 -27.50 -9.59 5.20
CA GLY A 369 -28.65 -8.97 4.52
C GLY A 369 -28.72 -7.45 4.71
N THR A 370 -27.74 -6.85 5.36
CA THR A 370 -27.62 -5.39 5.46
C THR A 370 -26.69 -4.84 4.37
N PRO A 371 -26.88 -3.58 3.92
CA PRO A 371 -25.95 -2.94 2.98
C PRO A 371 -24.49 -2.92 3.50
N GLN A 372 -24.28 -2.86 4.82
CA GLN A 372 -22.96 -2.93 5.43
C GLN A 372 -22.37 -4.35 5.30
N GLY A 373 -23.17 -5.40 5.54
CA GLY A 373 -22.76 -6.79 5.34
C GLY A 373 -22.44 -7.08 3.88
N ASP A 374 -23.25 -6.56 2.95
CA ASP A 374 -22.99 -6.65 1.51
C ASP A 374 -21.65 -5.99 1.14
N ALA A 375 -21.39 -4.78 1.65
CA ALA A 375 -20.14 -4.07 1.41
C ALA A 375 -18.92 -4.86 1.90
N SER A 376 -19.02 -5.52 3.04
CA SER A 376 -17.93 -6.34 3.62
C SER A 376 -17.62 -7.55 2.74
N VAL A 377 -18.64 -8.25 2.25
CA VAL A 377 -18.49 -9.41 1.34
C VAL A 377 -17.92 -8.99 -0.01
N ILE A 378 -18.42 -7.88 -0.57
CA ILE A 378 -17.91 -7.31 -1.83
C ILE A 378 -16.44 -6.94 -1.67
N ALA A 379 -16.06 -6.23 -0.59
CA ALA A 379 -14.68 -5.84 -0.32
C ALA A 379 -13.75 -7.05 -0.22
N TYR A 380 -14.18 -8.13 0.47
CA TYR A 380 -13.37 -9.35 0.55
C TYR A 380 -13.18 -10.00 -0.83
N LYS A 381 -14.22 -10.04 -1.66
CA LYS A 381 -14.16 -10.58 -3.00
C LYS A 381 -13.26 -9.74 -3.92
N ASP A 382 -13.42 -8.41 -3.91
CA ASP A 382 -12.63 -7.49 -4.73
C ASP A 382 -11.15 -7.52 -4.35
N MET A 383 -10.84 -7.65 -3.03
CA MET A 383 -9.48 -7.74 -2.51
C MET A 383 -8.67 -8.90 -3.13
N GLN A 384 -9.31 -10.01 -3.52
CA GLN A 384 -8.62 -11.15 -4.12
C GLN A 384 -7.92 -10.78 -5.45
N ALA A 385 -8.48 -9.84 -6.21
CA ALA A 385 -7.95 -9.35 -7.49
C ALA A 385 -7.43 -7.92 -7.43
N ALA A 386 -7.46 -7.30 -6.24
CA ALA A 386 -7.04 -5.91 -6.05
C ALA A 386 -5.53 -5.73 -6.29
N VAL A 387 -5.15 -4.53 -6.70
CA VAL A 387 -3.77 -4.18 -7.06
C VAL A 387 -3.29 -3.02 -6.19
N ASN A 388 -2.09 -3.13 -5.66
CA ASN A 388 -1.42 -1.97 -5.06
C ASN A 388 -0.99 -1.03 -6.19
N PHE A 389 -1.73 0.05 -6.36
CA PHE A 389 -1.47 1.05 -7.41
C PHE A 389 -0.28 1.96 -7.12
N THR A 390 0.19 2.00 -5.89
CA THR A 390 1.28 2.90 -5.52
C THR A 390 2.61 2.16 -5.58
N PRO A 391 3.50 2.51 -6.53
CA PRO A 391 4.85 1.95 -6.54
C PRO A 391 5.57 2.27 -5.23
N PRO A 392 6.39 1.36 -4.69
CA PRO A 392 7.04 1.55 -3.38
C PRO A 392 8.00 2.75 -3.32
N VAL A 393 8.39 3.27 -4.48
CA VAL A 393 9.25 4.46 -4.61
C VAL A 393 8.47 5.75 -4.89
N TRP A 394 7.12 5.69 -4.93
CA TRP A 394 6.28 6.87 -5.17
C TRP A 394 6.10 7.69 -3.90
N THR A 395 6.56 8.94 -3.93
CA THR A 395 6.54 9.83 -2.76
C THR A 395 5.35 10.81 -2.79
N ASP A 396 5.04 11.42 -1.64
CA ASP A 396 4.04 12.50 -1.54
C ASP A 396 4.39 13.69 -2.44
N ALA A 397 5.67 14.00 -2.62
CA ALA A 397 6.13 15.04 -3.54
C ALA A 397 5.78 14.70 -4.99
N MET A 398 5.97 13.44 -5.41
CA MET A 398 5.58 12.98 -6.75
C MET A 398 4.07 12.98 -6.93
N ASN A 399 3.30 12.63 -5.89
CA ASN A 399 1.84 12.69 -5.93
C ASN A 399 1.34 14.14 -6.05
N THR A 400 1.94 15.06 -5.33
CA THR A 400 1.63 16.50 -5.44
C THR A 400 1.93 17.02 -6.85
N LEU A 401 3.06 16.62 -7.43
CA LEU A 401 3.43 16.96 -8.80
C LEU A 401 2.39 16.45 -9.81
N LEU A 402 2.02 15.16 -9.74
CA LEU A 402 0.99 14.58 -10.62
C LEU A 402 -0.31 15.38 -10.53
N ASN A 403 -0.78 15.68 -9.33
CA ASN A 403 -2.01 16.44 -9.12
C ASN A 403 -1.94 17.85 -9.74
N GLN A 404 -0.79 18.52 -9.64
CA GLN A 404 -0.59 19.85 -10.22
C GLN A 404 -0.58 19.81 -11.76
N GLU A 405 0.13 18.85 -12.36
CA GLU A 405 0.18 18.71 -13.81
C GLU A 405 -1.19 18.30 -14.37
N VAL A 406 -1.87 17.35 -13.72
CA VAL A 406 -3.27 16.98 -14.07
C VAL A 406 -4.20 18.18 -14.00
N ALA A 407 -4.10 19.03 -12.97
CA ALA A 407 -4.92 20.23 -12.86
C ALA A 407 -4.67 21.23 -14.01
N LYS A 408 -3.41 21.36 -14.47
CA LYS A 408 -3.08 22.18 -15.66
C LYS A 408 -3.74 21.59 -16.93
N ALA A 409 -3.69 20.29 -17.12
CA ALA A 409 -4.33 19.62 -18.26
C ALA A 409 -5.85 19.79 -18.21
N MET A 410 -6.50 19.55 -17.08
CA MET A 410 -7.95 19.69 -16.93
C MET A 410 -8.43 21.14 -17.15
N THR A 411 -7.60 22.13 -16.82
CA THR A 411 -7.90 23.55 -17.07
C THR A 411 -7.48 24.03 -18.47
N GLY A 412 -6.85 23.15 -19.29
CA GLY A 412 -6.44 23.47 -20.67
C GLY A 412 -5.18 24.32 -20.77
N LYS A 413 -4.38 24.41 -19.70
CA LYS A 413 -3.08 25.11 -19.70
C LYS A 413 -1.98 24.31 -20.41
N GLU A 414 -2.15 23.00 -20.49
CA GLU A 414 -1.30 22.08 -21.23
C GLU A 414 -2.13 20.88 -21.70
N THR A 415 -1.55 20.03 -22.55
CA THR A 415 -2.19 18.76 -22.96
C THR A 415 -2.00 17.68 -21.88
N ALA A 416 -2.85 16.65 -21.87
CA ALA A 416 -2.70 15.50 -21.00
C ALA A 416 -1.34 14.81 -21.19
N GLN A 417 -0.84 14.71 -22.43
CA GLN A 417 0.47 14.14 -22.72
C GLN A 417 1.60 14.98 -22.10
N GLN A 418 1.54 16.31 -22.22
CA GLN A 418 2.54 17.19 -21.60
C GLN A 418 2.54 17.05 -20.07
N ALA A 419 1.37 16.99 -19.44
CA ALA A 419 1.24 16.79 -17.99
C ALA A 419 1.90 15.48 -17.54
N LEU A 420 1.68 14.38 -18.27
CA LEU A 420 2.32 13.10 -17.98
C LEU A 420 3.83 13.12 -18.24
N ASP A 421 4.29 13.72 -19.34
CA ASP A 421 5.71 13.85 -19.65
C ASP A 421 6.45 14.64 -18.56
N ASN A 422 5.87 15.76 -18.11
CA ASN A 422 6.42 16.57 -17.05
C ASN A 422 6.50 15.78 -15.73
N THR A 423 5.42 15.06 -15.39
CA THR A 423 5.37 14.24 -14.17
C THR A 423 6.41 13.13 -14.20
N VAL A 424 6.46 12.33 -15.28
CA VAL A 424 7.39 11.20 -15.40
C VAL A 424 8.84 11.65 -15.39
N ASN A 425 9.18 12.73 -16.11
CA ASN A 425 10.54 13.26 -16.16
C ASN A 425 11.01 13.74 -14.78
N GLN A 426 10.17 14.50 -14.05
CA GLN A 426 10.52 14.99 -12.73
C GLN A 426 10.55 13.87 -11.69
N ALA A 427 9.58 12.93 -11.71
CA ALA A 427 9.57 11.78 -10.82
C ALA A 427 10.81 10.90 -10.99
N ASN A 428 11.24 10.66 -12.24
CA ASN A 428 12.47 9.93 -12.53
C ASN A 428 13.74 10.66 -12.05
N SER A 429 13.75 12.00 -12.07
CA SER A 429 14.90 12.76 -11.54
C SER A 429 14.99 12.65 -10.01
N LEU A 430 13.87 12.45 -9.31
CA LEU A 430 13.82 12.24 -7.87
C LEU A 430 14.23 10.80 -7.45
N LEU A 431 14.14 9.81 -8.34
CA LEU A 431 14.63 8.45 -8.08
C LEU A 431 16.15 8.34 -8.05
N THR A 432 16.85 9.30 -8.66
CA THR A 432 18.31 9.28 -8.82
C THR A 432 19.04 10.10 -7.76
N GLN A 433 18.32 10.73 -6.87
CA GLN A 433 18.84 11.48 -5.71
C GLN A 433 18.84 10.62 -4.46
#